data_794aff85241a3d411bb86972d5534b7e
#
_entry.id   794aff85241a3d411bb86972d5534b7e
#
_cell.length_a   1.000
_cell.length_b   1.000
_cell.length_c   1.000
_cell.angle_alpha   90.00
_cell.angle_beta   90.00
_cell.angle_gamma   90.00
#
_symmetry.space_group_name_H-M   'P 1'
#
loop_
_entity.id
_entity.type
_entity.pdbx_description
1 polymer ?
#
loop_
_entity_poly.entity_id
_entity_poly.type
_entity_poly.pdbx_seq_one_letter_code
_entity_poly.pdbx_strand_id
1 'polypeptide(L)'
;MYGLSNAATSPDGVSHWGDAKVVASLAASVVLLAAFAVIEIRSKRPLLPVRLLADRNRTGANLVMLCIGTAVFGMFFFLTVFLQSAWGYSALKTGVAYLPLMAGILVASGAAAQLVPRVGARPLLLAGAPATASGLYWLSRLTEHGSYASGALGPMLVIAIGLGLLFMPVTLVAISRVADRESGVAASLRNTGQQVGGAIGLALLGTVAWTVVANSIHAQAAHAQAAAAHTGRPAHPSRAAVSAAYHHALSAGFSRAYLVAAGIMLLALAITIVAIRINRADLGEARP
;
A
#
# COMPACT_ATOMS: atom_id res chain seq x y z
N MET A 1 -1.49 -10.47 11.51
CA MET A 1 -2.07 -10.62 10.15
C MET A 1 -3.56 -10.94 10.20
N TYR A 2 -4.00 -12.05 10.83
CA TYR A 2 -5.42 -12.45 10.87
C TYR A 2 -6.36 -11.32 11.33
N GLY A 3 -6.07 -10.67 12.46
CA GLY A 3 -6.88 -9.56 12.98
C GLY A 3 -7.00 -8.38 12.01
N LEU A 4 -5.89 -7.96 11.40
CA LEU A 4 -5.87 -6.84 10.46
C LEU A 4 -6.59 -7.17 9.15
N SER A 5 -6.42 -8.38 8.61
CA SER A 5 -7.09 -8.77 7.37
C SER A 5 -8.60 -8.96 7.52
N ASN A 6 -9.09 -9.29 8.72
CA ASN A 6 -10.52 -9.44 9.00
C ASN A 6 -11.16 -8.20 9.67
N ALA A 7 -10.36 -7.17 10.01
CA ALA A 7 -10.85 -5.95 10.62
C ALA A 7 -11.53 -5.01 9.62
N ALA A 8 -11.16 -5.09 8.34
CA ALA A 8 -11.66 -4.21 7.30
C ALA A 8 -13.19 -4.30 7.18
N THR A 9 -13.81 -3.18 6.86
CA THR A 9 -15.24 -3.14 6.55
C THR A 9 -15.55 -4.05 5.36
N SER A 10 -16.60 -4.87 5.46
CA SER A 10 -17.05 -5.72 4.36
C SER A 10 -17.72 -4.91 3.24
N PRO A 11 -17.91 -5.50 2.05
CA PRO A 11 -18.64 -4.86 0.94
C PRO A 11 -20.05 -4.41 1.30
N ASP A 12 -20.68 -5.04 2.30
CA ASP A 12 -22.01 -4.73 2.83
C ASP A 12 -21.99 -3.50 3.77
N GLY A 13 -20.84 -2.88 4.00
CA GLY A 13 -20.68 -1.72 4.88
C GLY A 13 -20.55 -2.06 6.37
N VAL A 14 -20.53 -3.34 6.72
CA VAL A 14 -20.37 -3.77 8.12
C VAL A 14 -18.90 -3.65 8.53
N SER A 15 -18.66 -2.91 9.61
CA SER A 15 -17.32 -2.77 10.21
C SER A 15 -17.04 -3.91 11.18
N HIS A 16 -15.94 -4.64 10.97
CA HIS A 16 -15.52 -5.76 11.80
C HIS A 16 -14.48 -5.39 12.86
N TRP A 17 -14.13 -4.11 12.99
CA TRP A 17 -13.13 -3.65 13.97
C TRP A 17 -13.53 -3.96 15.41
N GLY A 18 -14.84 -4.03 15.73
CA GLY A 18 -15.38 -4.37 17.04
C GLY A 18 -15.61 -5.85 17.28
N ASP A 19 -15.40 -6.71 16.29
CA ASP A 19 -15.64 -8.14 16.44
C ASP A 19 -14.70 -8.76 17.47
N ALA A 20 -15.26 -9.58 18.38
CA ALA A 20 -14.51 -10.20 19.46
C ALA A 20 -13.29 -11.00 18.97
N LYS A 21 -13.42 -11.69 17.83
CA LYS A 21 -12.30 -12.44 17.21
C LYS A 21 -11.19 -11.52 16.71
N VAL A 22 -11.54 -10.36 16.13
CA VAL A 22 -10.58 -9.36 15.65
C VAL A 22 -9.89 -8.71 16.83
N VAL A 23 -10.64 -8.22 17.82
CA VAL A 23 -10.11 -7.61 19.04
C VAL A 23 -9.20 -8.58 19.80
N ALA A 24 -9.64 -9.83 20.00
CA ALA A 24 -8.84 -10.85 20.67
C ALA A 24 -7.53 -11.17 19.91
N SER A 25 -7.57 -11.27 18.59
CA SER A 25 -6.37 -11.53 17.80
C SER A 25 -5.40 -10.35 17.77
N LEU A 26 -5.89 -9.11 17.78
CA LEU A 26 -5.06 -7.91 17.89
C LEU A 26 -4.45 -7.80 19.29
N ALA A 27 -5.24 -8.03 20.35
CA ALA A 27 -4.75 -8.05 21.73
C ALA A 27 -3.68 -9.15 21.93
N ALA A 28 -3.94 -10.36 21.44
CA ALA A 28 -2.96 -11.45 21.46
C ALA A 28 -1.67 -11.07 20.70
N SER A 29 -1.78 -10.40 19.56
CA SER A 29 -0.62 -9.94 18.79
C SER A 29 0.21 -8.93 19.58
N VAL A 30 -0.42 -7.97 20.27
CA VAL A 30 0.26 -6.98 21.11
C VAL A 30 0.98 -7.68 22.28
N VAL A 31 0.31 -8.61 22.95
CA VAL A 31 0.91 -9.38 24.06
C VAL A 31 2.11 -10.21 23.59
N LEU A 32 1.97 -10.91 22.46
CA LEU A 32 3.06 -11.71 21.90
C LEU A 32 4.25 -10.85 21.46
N LEU A 33 4.00 -9.69 20.83
CA LEU A 33 5.06 -8.75 20.46
C LEU A 33 5.75 -8.15 21.69
N ALA A 34 5.00 -7.82 22.72
CA ALA A 34 5.57 -7.35 23.98
C ALA A 34 6.41 -8.44 24.66
N ALA A 35 5.91 -9.69 24.72
CA ALA A 35 6.66 -10.83 25.23
C ALA A 35 7.94 -11.07 24.43
N PHE A 36 7.86 -11.04 23.09
CA PHE A 36 9.02 -11.15 22.22
C PHE A 36 10.05 -10.03 22.51
N ALA A 37 9.61 -8.78 22.61
CA ALA A 37 10.49 -7.65 22.89
C ALA A 37 11.19 -7.81 24.25
N VAL A 38 10.46 -8.26 25.30
CA VAL A 38 11.03 -8.49 26.62
C VAL A 38 12.06 -9.63 26.61
N ILE A 39 11.75 -10.74 25.93
CA ILE A 39 12.68 -11.86 25.77
C ILE A 39 13.93 -11.40 25.02
N GLU A 40 13.76 -10.65 23.95
CA GLU A 40 14.84 -10.17 23.09
C GLU A 40 15.80 -9.23 23.84
N ILE A 41 15.23 -8.29 24.63
CA ILE A 41 16.01 -7.35 25.45
C ILE A 41 16.80 -8.09 26.55
N ARG A 42 16.23 -9.18 27.11
CA ARG A 42 16.86 -9.96 28.18
C ARG A 42 17.79 -11.06 27.67
N SER A 43 17.77 -11.37 26.38
CA SER A 43 18.57 -12.45 25.80
C SER A 43 20.04 -12.09 25.76
N LYS A 44 20.91 -13.05 26.16
CA LYS A 44 22.37 -12.92 25.97
C LYS A 44 22.81 -13.03 24.52
N ARG A 45 21.96 -13.60 23.65
CA ARG A 45 22.18 -13.72 22.20
C ARG A 45 20.91 -13.33 21.47
N PRO A 46 20.60 -12.02 21.35
CA PRO A 46 19.38 -11.56 20.72
C PRO A 46 19.38 -11.93 19.23
N LEU A 47 18.20 -12.36 18.76
CA LEU A 47 17.96 -12.63 17.34
C LEU A 47 17.88 -11.31 16.54
N LEU A 48 17.32 -10.28 17.19
CA LEU A 48 17.18 -8.94 16.64
C LEU A 48 17.93 -7.93 17.53
N PRO A 49 19.24 -7.68 17.30
CA PRO A 49 19.97 -6.73 18.11
C PRO A 49 19.30 -5.35 18.10
N VAL A 50 18.96 -4.82 19.29
CA VAL A 50 18.27 -3.52 19.45
C VAL A 50 19.03 -2.40 18.75
N ARG A 51 20.36 -2.49 18.64
CA ARG A 51 21.20 -1.56 17.88
C ARG A 51 20.81 -1.45 16.40
N LEU A 52 20.23 -2.52 15.81
CA LEU A 52 19.76 -2.49 14.43
C LEU A 52 18.53 -1.57 14.27
N LEU A 53 17.71 -1.47 15.31
CA LEU A 53 16.56 -0.57 15.35
C LEU A 53 16.93 0.84 15.83
N ALA A 54 18.05 1.00 16.52
CA ALA A 54 18.52 2.30 17.00
C ALA A 54 19.13 3.18 15.88
N ASP A 55 19.59 2.56 14.77
CA ASP A 55 20.11 3.32 13.63
C ASP A 55 18.98 4.06 12.90
N ARG A 56 19.08 5.38 12.87
CA ARG A 56 18.07 6.28 12.30
C ARG A 56 17.79 6.02 10.80
N ASN A 57 18.84 5.77 10.03
CA ASN A 57 18.71 5.55 8.59
C ASN A 57 17.99 4.23 8.32
N ARG A 58 18.35 3.18 9.06
CA ARG A 58 17.76 1.85 8.92
C ARG A 58 16.31 1.82 9.38
N THR A 59 16.02 2.43 10.53
CA THR A 59 14.62 2.58 11.01
C THR A 59 13.80 3.41 10.02
N GLY A 60 14.36 4.49 9.49
CA GLY A 60 13.73 5.26 8.41
C GLY A 60 13.45 4.41 7.17
N ALA A 61 14.42 3.62 6.72
CA ALA A 61 14.24 2.71 5.56
C ALA A 61 13.14 1.66 5.82
N ASN A 62 13.09 1.07 7.02
CA ASN A 62 12.05 0.09 7.38
C ASN A 62 10.65 0.74 7.43
N LEU A 63 10.54 1.96 7.94
CA LEU A 63 9.27 2.72 7.93
C LEU A 63 8.85 3.08 6.51
N VAL A 64 9.78 3.49 5.66
CA VAL A 64 9.49 3.72 4.23
C VAL A 64 9.02 2.42 3.57
N MET A 65 9.65 1.27 3.88
CA MET A 65 9.23 -0.01 3.35
C MET A 65 7.83 -0.43 3.83
N LEU A 66 7.48 -0.11 5.08
CA LEU A 66 6.12 -0.30 5.59
C LEU A 66 5.10 0.55 4.80
N CYS A 67 5.41 1.82 4.53
CA CYS A 67 4.57 2.68 3.70
C CYS A 67 4.43 2.14 2.28
N ILE A 68 5.52 1.67 1.66
CA ILE A 68 5.51 1.04 0.34
C ILE A 68 4.62 -0.22 0.38
N GLY A 69 4.78 -1.08 1.39
CA GLY A 69 3.92 -2.26 1.57
C GLY A 69 2.44 -1.88 1.62
N THR A 70 2.09 -0.90 2.45
CA THR A 70 0.71 -0.39 2.57
C THR A 70 0.14 0.07 1.23
N ALA A 71 0.88 0.91 0.50
CA ALA A 71 0.42 1.47 -0.77
C ALA A 71 0.32 0.41 -1.87
N VAL A 72 1.34 -0.44 -2.00
CA VAL A 72 1.43 -1.45 -3.06
C VAL A 72 0.37 -2.54 -2.91
N PHE A 73 0.24 -3.14 -1.71
CA PHE A 73 -0.75 -4.20 -1.49
C PHE A 73 -2.19 -3.67 -1.67
N GLY A 74 -2.46 -2.45 -1.15
CA GLY A 74 -3.75 -1.80 -1.35
C GLY A 74 -4.01 -1.51 -2.83
N MET A 75 -3.04 -0.95 -3.54
CA MET A 75 -3.15 -0.69 -4.98
C MET A 75 -3.48 -1.97 -5.77
N PHE A 76 -2.72 -3.04 -5.57
CA PHE A 76 -2.94 -4.30 -6.27
C PHE A 76 -4.33 -4.88 -5.97
N PHE A 77 -4.74 -4.88 -4.71
CA PHE A 77 -6.04 -5.41 -4.31
C PHE A 77 -7.18 -4.63 -4.96
N PHE A 78 -7.24 -3.30 -4.76
CA PHE A 78 -8.35 -2.50 -5.25
C PHE A 78 -8.37 -2.39 -6.77
N LEU A 79 -7.20 -2.32 -7.42
CA LEU A 79 -7.14 -2.30 -8.87
C LEU A 79 -7.60 -3.65 -9.47
N THR A 80 -7.23 -4.77 -8.85
CA THR A 80 -7.71 -6.10 -9.26
C THR A 80 -9.23 -6.19 -9.16
N VAL A 81 -9.80 -5.79 -8.02
CA VAL A 81 -11.25 -5.80 -7.84
C VAL A 81 -11.93 -4.86 -8.85
N PHE A 82 -11.36 -3.68 -9.10
CA PHE A 82 -11.90 -2.73 -10.05
C PHE A 82 -11.88 -3.28 -11.50
N LEU A 83 -10.76 -3.81 -11.96
CA LEU A 83 -10.62 -4.36 -13.30
C LEU A 83 -11.59 -5.53 -13.54
N GLN A 84 -11.79 -6.38 -12.53
CA GLN A 84 -12.68 -7.53 -12.65
C GLN A 84 -14.15 -7.16 -12.50
N SER A 85 -14.50 -6.33 -11.50
CA SER A 85 -15.89 -6.02 -11.19
C SER A 85 -16.46 -4.89 -12.04
N ALA A 86 -15.70 -3.81 -12.31
CA ALA A 86 -16.18 -2.66 -13.06
C ALA A 86 -15.96 -2.80 -14.58
N TRP A 87 -14.78 -3.31 -14.98
CA TRP A 87 -14.46 -3.48 -16.40
C TRP A 87 -14.64 -4.90 -16.92
N GLY A 88 -15.09 -5.85 -16.09
CA GLY A 88 -15.42 -7.23 -16.48
C GLY A 88 -14.22 -8.04 -16.97
N TYR A 89 -12.99 -7.73 -16.53
CA TYR A 89 -11.80 -8.46 -16.94
C TYR A 89 -11.78 -9.85 -16.30
N SER A 90 -11.40 -10.87 -17.06
CA SER A 90 -11.06 -12.16 -16.49
C SER A 90 -9.79 -12.07 -15.62
N ALA A 91 -9.58 -13.05 -14.74
CA ALA A 91 -8.37 -13.13 -13.92
C ALA A 91 -7.09 -13.11 -14.78
N LEU A 92 -7.07 -13.84 -15.90
CA LEU A 92 -5.94 -13.87 -16.82
C LEU A 92 -5.69 -12.50 -17.46
N LYS A 93 -6.75 -11.82 -17.95
CA LYS A 93 -6.64 -10.49 -18.55
C LYS A 93 -6.16 -9.46 -17.54
N THR A 94 -6.61 -9.55 -16.28
CA THR A 94 -6.13 -8.72 -15.18
C THR A 94 -4.64 -8.95 -14.92
N GLY A 95 -4.18 -10.20 -14.90
CA GLY A 95 -2.76 -10.54 -14.76
C GLY A 95 -1.90 -9.94 -15.87
N VAL A 96 -2.34 -10.06 -17.13
CA VAL A 96 -1.66 -9.45 -18.29
C VAL A 96 -1.63 -7.92 -18.18
N ALA A 97 -2.68 -7.30 -17.67
CA ALA A 97 -2.74 -5.85 -17.45
C ALA A 97 -1.68 -5.34 -16.47
N TYR A 98 -1.15 -6.18 -15.58
CA TYR A 98 -0.05 -5.81 -14.69
C TYR A 98 1.35 -5.93 -15.32
N LEU A 99 1.52 -6.56 -16.46
CA LEU A 99 2.84 -6.74 -17.08
C LEU A 99 3.57 -5.42 -17.35
N PRO A 100 2.93 -4.34 -17.86
CA PRO A 100 3.61 -3.05 -18.03
C PRO A 100 4.11 -2.45 -16.71
N LEU A 101 3.33 -2.60 -15.62
CA LEU A 101 3.75 -2.17 -14.29
C LEU A 101 5.00 -2.94 -13.83
N MET A 102 4.99 -4.27 -13.95
CA MET A 102 6.12 -5.12 -13.54
C MET A 102 7.37 -4.83 -14.36
N ALA A 103 7.23 -4.73 -15.68
CA ALA A 103 8.33 -4.37 -16.57
C ALA A 103 8.89 -2.97 -16.23
N GLY A 104 8.01 -2.01 -15.97
CA GLY A 104 8.39 -0.66 -15.56
C GLY A 104 9.17 -0.64 -14.24
N ILE A 105 8.71 -1.39 -13.23
CA ILE A 105 9.44 -1.53 -11.94
C ILE A 105 10.82 -2.15 -12.18
N LEU A 106 10.93 -3.20 -12.99
CA LEU A 106 12.20 -3.86 -13.28
C LEU A 106 13.19 -2.91 -13.96
N VAL A 107 12.74 -2.20 -15.00
CA VAL A 107 13.56 -1.23 -15.73
C VAL A 107 13.98 -0.07 -14.82
N ALA A 108 13.05 0.51 -14.08
CA ALA A 108 13.33 1.62 -13.17
C ALA A 108 14.24 1.20 -12.01
N SER A 109 14.09 -0.02 -11.46
CA SER A 109 15.00 -0.55 -10.43
C SER A 109 16.40 -0.79 -10.98
N GLY A 110 16.52 -1.29 -12.22
CA GLY A 110 17.83 -1.43 -12.91
C GLY A 110 18.51 -0.08 -13.14
N ALA A 111 17.75 0.93 -13.57
CA ALA A 111 18.24 2.29 -13.70
C ALA A 111 18.66 2.88 -12.34
N ALA A 112 17.84 2.69 -11.30
CA ALA A 112 18.17 3.11 -9.94
C ALA A 112 19.47 2.48 -9.44
N ALA A 113 19.68 1.18 -9.69
CA ALA A 113 20.93 0.50 -9.32
C ALA A 113 22.17 1.13 -9.95
N GLN A 114 22.07 1.60 -11.22
CA GLN A 114 23.16 2.30 -11.92
C GLN A 114 23.32 3.75 -11.43
N LEU A 115 22.25 4.38 -10.97
CA LEU A 115 22.28 5.76 -10.48
C LEU A 115 22.79 5.87 -9.05
N VAL A 116 22.51 4.88 -8.17
CA VAL A 116 22.92 4.93 -6.74
C VAL A 116 24.42 5.25 -6.57
N PRO A 117 25.37 4.64 -7.31
CA PRO A 117 26.78 4.97 -7.16
C PRO A 117 27.11 6.41 -7.60
N ARG A 118 26.29 7.00 -8.47
CA ARG A 118 26.52 8.35 -9.01
C ARG A 118 25.90 9.45 -8.16
N VAL A 119 24.65 9.28 -7.74
CA VAL A 119 23.87 10.32 -7.05
C VAL A 119 23.58 10.00 -5.57
N GLY A 120 23.83 8.77 -5.14
CA GLY A 120 23.48 8.29 -3.81
C GLY A 120 22.03 7.77 -3.71
N ALA A 121 21.70 7.11 -2.59
CA ALA A 121 20.38 6.54 -2.36
C ALA A 121 19.30 7.61 -2.05
N ARG A 122 19.66 8.62 -1.28
CA ARG A 122 18.70 9.64 -0.79
C ARG A 122 17.97 10.41 -1.90
N PRO A 123 18.62 10.95 -2.95
CA PRO A 123 17.92 11.65 -4.03
C PRO A 123 16.92 10.76 -4.78
N LEU A 124 17.24 9.48 -4.95
CA LEU A 124 16.35 8.54 -5.62
C LEU A 124 15.09 8.25 -4.77
N LEU A 125 15.24 8.13 -3.45
CA LEU A 125 14.12 8.00 -2.52
C LEU A 125 13.23 9.25 -2.52
N LEU A 126 13.85 10.44 -2.55
CA LEU A 126 13.14 11.72 -2.61
C LEU A 126 12.38 11.92 -3.93
N ALA A 127 12.84 11.34 -5.03
CA ALA A 127 12.15 11.35 -6.31
C ALA A 127 11.08 10.24 -6.42
N GLY A 128 11.38 9.05 -5.92
CA GLY A 128 10.52 7.87 -6.03
C GLY A 128 9.22 7.99 -5.23
N ALA A 129 9.29 8.53 -4.00
CA ALA A 129 8.10 8.66 -3.15
C ALA A 129 7.03 9.60 -3.76
N PRO A 130 7.34 10.83 -4.20
CA PRO A 130 6.36 11.70 -4.84
C PRO A 130 5.92 11.17 -6.22
N ALA A 131 6.79 10.48 -6.97
CA ALA A 131 6.40 9.84 -8.22
C ALA A 131 5.33 8.75 -7.96
N THR A 132 5.53 7.88 -6.96
CA THR A 132 4.53 6.89 -6.59
C THR A 132 3.25 7.56 -6.07
N ALA A 133 3.35 8.60 -5.25
CA ALA A 133 2.20 9.34 -4.75
C ALA A 133 1.40 10.00 -5.88
N SER A 134 2.07 10.61 -6.86
CA SER A 134 1.41 11.23 -8.02
C SER A 134 0.71 10.19 -8.92
N GLY A 135 1.32 9.03 -9.11
CA GLY A 135 0.71 7.92 -9.84
C GLY A 135 -0.54 7.37 -9.13
N LEU A 136 -0.50 7.22 -7.79
CA LEU A 136 -1.66 6.82 -6.98
C LEU A 136 -2.75 7.89 -6.98
N TYR A 137 -2.37 9.17 -6.91
CA TYR A 137 -3.30 10.27 -7.07
C TYR A 137 -3.96 10.27 -8.46
N TRP A 138 -3.21 10.00 -9.52
CA TRP A 138 -3.77 9.86 -10.86
C TRP A 138 -4.70 8.65 -10.95
N LEU A 139 -4.31 7.50 -10.36
CA LEU A 139 -5.13 6.31 -10.29
C LEU A 139 -6.44 6.53 -9.52
N SER A 140 -6.48 7.48 -8.57
CA SER A 140 -7.72 7.87 -7.88
C SER A 140 -8.77 8.51 -8.80
N ARG A 141 -8.37 8.93 -10.00
CA ARG A 141 -9.26 9.46 -11.05
C ARG A 141 -9.85 8.40 -11.97
N LEU A 142 -9.63 7.10 -11.66
CA LEU A 142 -10.15 5.99 -12.44
C LEU A 142 -11.67 5.96 -12.37
N THR A 143 -12.32 5.81 -13.53
CA THR A 143 -13.78 5.77 -13.67
C THR A 143 -14.24 4.48 -14.34
N GLU A 144 -15.48 4.08 -14.04
CA GLU A 144 -16.10 2.88 -14.62
C GLU A 144 -16.22 2.93 -16.15
N HIS A 145 -16.33 4.13 -16.74
CA HIS A 145 -16.44 4.34 -18.19
C HIS A 145 -15.07 4.48 -18.89
N GLY A 146 -13.97 4.44 -18.11
CA GLY A 146 -12.61 4.53 -18.65
C GLY A 146 -12.19 3.26 -19.37
N SER A 147 -11.08 3.36 -20.11
CA SER A 147 -10.39 2.21 -20.68
C SER A 147 -9.05 1.97 -19.98
N TYR A 148 -8.50 0.77 -20.15
CA TYR A 148 -7.18 0.44 -19.59
C TYR A 148 -6.10 1.42 -20.07
N ALA A 149 -6.07 1.70 -21.40
CA ALA A 149 -5.04 2.55 -21.99
C ALA A 149 -5.12 4.01 -21.51
N SER A 150 -6.35 4.55 -21.36
CA SER A 150 -6.54 5.96 -20.98
C SER A 150 -6.58 6.18 -19.48
N GLY A 151 -7.04 5.19 -18.71
CA GLY A 151 -7.29 5.34 -17.26
C GLY A 151 -6.25 4.69 -16.35
N ALA A 152 -5.80 3.47 -16.67
CA ALA A 152 -4.96 2.69 -15.75
C ALA A 152 -3.48 2.65 -16.15
N LEU A 153 -3.16 2.53 -17.45
CA LEU A 153 -1.79 2.33 -17.93
C LEU A 153 -0.85 3.48 -17.55
N GLY A 154 -1.27 4.72 -17.77
CA GLY A 154 -0.46 5.90 -17.45
C GLY A 154 -0.09 5.98 -15.97
N PRO A 155 -1.08 5.99 -15.05
CA PRO A 155 -0.80 5.95 -13.62
C PRO A 155 0.07 4.77 -13.19
N MET A 156 -0.18 3.57 -13.73
CA MET A 156 0.62 2.37 -13.42
C MET A 156 2.09 2.54 -13.81
N LEU A 157 2.39 3.16 -14.96
CA LEU A 157 3.76 3.42 -15.38
C LEU A 157 4.46 4.45 -14.47
N VAL A 158 3.75 5.48 -14.04
CA VAL A 158 4.28 6.48 -13.09
C VAL A 158 4.57 5.81 -11.73
N ILE A 159 3.66 4.97 -11.24
CA ILE A 159 3.87 4.17 -10.03
C ILE A 159 5.07 3.23 -10.20
N ALA A 160 5.21 2.57 -11.36
CA ALA A 160 6.31 1.67 -11.65
C ALA A 160 7.67 2.38 -11.56
N ILE A 161 7.79 3.56 -12.15
CA ILE A 161 8.99 4.38 -12.07
C ILE A 161 9.27 4.75 -10.61
N GLY A 162 8.27 5.25 -9.89
CA GLY A 162 8.40 5.63 -8.49
C GLY A 162 8.85 4.46 -7.61
N LEU A 163 8.20 3.30 -7.72
CA LEU A 163 8.56 2.10 -6.96
C LEU A 163 9.96 1.58 -7.32
N GLY A 164 10.33 1.58 -8.61
CA GLY A 164 11.66 1.19 -9.03
C GLY A 164 12.75 2.07 -8.41
N LEU A 165 12.51 3.40 -8.34
CA LEU A 165 13.40 4.33 -7.66
C LEU A 165 13.43 4.17 -6.14
N LEU A 166 12.44 3.51 -5.53
CA LEU A 166 12.36 3.27 -4.08
C LEU A 166 12.98 1.93 -3.68
N PHE A 167 12.63 0.83 -4.35
CA PHE A 167 12.95 -0.53 -3.88
C PHE A 167 14.45 -0.77 -3.73
N MET A 168 15.25 -0.41 -4.74
CA MET A 168 16.68 -0.64 -4.71
C MET A 168 17.40 0.23 -3.67
N PRO A 169 17.21 1.57 -3.64
CA PRO A 169 17.86 2.41 -2.64
C PRO A 169 17.42 2.12 -1.21
N VAL A 170 16.12 1.85 -0.94
CA VAL A 170 15.63 1.49 0.40
C VAL A 170 16.33 0.22 0.89
N THR A 171 16.48 -0.77 -0.01
CA THR A 171 17.18 -2.03 0.33
C THR A 171 18.62 -1.76 0.72
N LEU A 172 19.35 -0.97 -0.06
CA LEU A 172 20.74 -0.62 0.24
C LEU A 172 20.86 0.14 1.57
N VAL A 173 19.97 1.09 1.84
CA VAL A 173 19.96 1.82 3.12
C VAL A 173 19.66 0.89 4.29
N ALA A 174 18.74 -0.05 4.14
CA ALA A 174 18.35 -0.99 5.20
C ALA A 174 19.49 -1.94 5.61
N ILE A 175 20.34 -2.35 4.65
CA ILE A 175 21.46 -3.27 4.90
C ILE A 175 22.81 -2.54 5.03
N SER A 176 22.87 -1.23 4.84
CA SER A 176 24.12 -0.47 4.95
C SER A 176 24.69 -0.54 6.37
N ARG A 177 26.02 -0.63 6.46
CA ARG A 177 26.75 -0.71 7.74
C ARG A 177 26.32 -1.86 8.67
N VAL A 178 25.80 -2.94 8.09
CA VAL A 178 25.46 -4.17 8.83
C VAL A 178 26.62 -5.16 8.66
N ALA A 179 27.04 -5.80 9.75
CA ALA A 179 28.01 -6.88 9.67
C ALA A 179 27.43 -8.06 8.86
N ASP A 180 28.25 -8.76 8.08
CA ASP A 180 27.80 -9.85 7.20
C ASP A 180 26.94 -10.90 7.93
N ARG A 181 27.28 -11.22 9.17
CA ARG A 181 26.54 -12.14 10.03
C ARG A 181 25.12 -11.65 10.41
N GLU A 182 24.84 -10.37 10.27
CA GLU A 182 23.54 -9.73 10.62
C GLU A 182 22.77 -9.30 9.38
N SER A 183 23.33 -9.46 8.17
CA SER A 183 22.71 -9.06 6.91
C SER A 183 21.37 -9.77 6.66
N GLY A 184 21.28 -11.06 7.02
CA GLY A 184 20.03 -11.83 6.97
C GLY A 184 18.95 -11.28 7.89
N VAL A 185 19.32 -10.84 9.10
CA VAL A 185 18.37 -10.24 10.06
C VAL A 185 17.86 -8.89 9.54
N ALA A 186 18.73 -8.04 8.99
CA ALA A 186 18.36 -6.77 8.40
C ALA A 186 17.42 -6.95 7.19
N ALA A 187 17.70 -7.92 6.32
CA ALA A 187 16.84 -8.27 5.20
C ALA A 187 15.46 -8.81 5.65
N SER A 188 15.43 -9.64 6.69
CA SER A 188 14.19 -10.16 7.29
C SER A 188 13.35 -9.05 7.89
N LEU A 189 13.96 -8.10 8.61
CA LEU A 189 13.27 -6.96 9.19
C LEU A 189 12.60 -6.09 8.11
N ARG A 190 13.30 -5.85 7.00
CA ARG A 190 12.76 -5.14 5.84
C ARG A 190 11.54 -5.87 5.24
N ASN A 191 11.64 -7.18 5.01
CA ASN A 191 10.54 -7.98 4.48
C ASN A 191 9.35 -8.02 5.45
N THR A 192 9.61 -8.14 6.75
CA THR A 192 8.57 -8.06 7.78
C THR A 192 7.87 -6.70 7.74
N GLY A 193 8.62 -5.59 7.64
CA GLY A 193 8.05 -4.25 7.49
C GLY A 193 7.12 -4.14 6.27
N GLN A 194 7.51 -4.69 5.13
CA GLN A 194 6.68 -4.71 3.93
C GLN A 194 5.39 -5.55 4.11
N GLN A 195 5.49 -6.74 4.71
CA GLN A 195 4.35 -7.62 4.95
C GLN A 195 3.36 -7.04 5.98
N VAL A 196 3.89 -6.47 7.06
CA VAL A 196 3.08 -5.77 8.08
C VAL A 196 2.42 -4.54 7.44
N GLY A 197 3.17 -3.77 6.65
CA GLY A 197 2.63 -2.65 5.88
C GLY A 197 1.50 -3.08 4.96
N GLY A 198 1.65 -4.21 4.25
CA GLY A 198 0.60 -4.78 3.39
C GLY A 198 -0.67 -5.13 4.15
N ALA A 199 -0.56 -5.75 5.34
CA ALA A 199 -1.71 -6.07 6.17
C ALA A 199 -2.41 -4.82 6.73
N ILE A 200 -1.63 -3.82 7.20
CA ILE A 200 -2.17 -2.52 7.63
C ILE A 200 -2.85 -1.83 6.44
N GLY A 201 -2.22 -1.87 5.25
CA GLY A 201 -2.75 -1.29 4.03
C GLY A 201 -4.11 -1.86 3.66
N LEU A 202 -4.24 -3.19 3.61
CA LEU A 202 -5.51 -3.84 3.30
C LEU A 202 -6.60 -3.53 4.34
N ALA A 203 -6.27 -3.47 5.63
CA ALA A 203 -7.22 -3.15 6.67
C ALA A 203 -7.66 -1.67 6.63
N LEU A 204 -6.69 -0.74 6.56
CA LEU A 204 -6.95 0.70 6.56
C LEU A 204 -7.64 1.15 5.27
N LEU A 205 -7.03 0.84 4.13
CA LEU A 205 -7.57 1.23 2.83
C LEU A 205 -8.88 0.50 2.52
N GLY A 206 -9.02 -0.76 2.98
CA GLY A 206 -10.26 -1.52 2.92
C GLY A 206 -11.39 -0.85 3.68
N THR A 207 -11.14 -0.46 4.93
CA THR A 207 -12.12 0.27 5.74
C THR A 207 -12.56 1.56 5.02
N VAL A 208 -11.60 2.36 4.53
CA VAL A 208 -11.91 3.60 3.79
C VAL A 208 -12.73 3.31 2.53
N ALA A 209 -12.28 2.36 1.70
CA ALA A 209 -12.94 2.03 0.45
C ALA A 209 -14.38 1.54 0.66
N TRP A 210 -14.55 0.51 1.48
CA TRP A 210 -15.87 -0.12 1.66
C TRP A 210 -16.86 0.75 2.44
N THR A 211 -16.39 1.59 3.36
CA THR A 211 -17.26 2.59 4.01
C THR A 211 -17.80 3.58 2.98
N VAL A 212 -16.97 4.06 2.06
CA VAL A 212 -17.44 4.99 1.00
C VAL A 212 -18.36 4.28 0.02
N VAL A 213 -18.06 3.03 -0.36
CA VAL A 213 -18.94 2.21 -1.22
C VAL A 213 -20.31 2.05 -0.58
N ALA A 214 -20.37 1.63 0.68
CA ALA A 214 -21.62 1.44 1.41
C ALA A 214 -22.42 2.74 1.52
N ASN A 215 -21.78 3.84 1.90
CA ASN A 215 -22.43 5.14 1.99
C ASN A 215 -22.97 5.61 0.63
N SER A 216 -22.24 5.37 -0.46
CA SER A 216 -22.68 5.71 -1.81
C SER A 216 -23.90 4.91 -2.23
N ILE A 217 -23.95 3.61 -1.93
CA ILE A 217 -25.11 2.74 -2.21
C ILE A 217 -26.31 3.19 -1.39
N HIS A 218 -26.16 3.47 -0.09
CA HIS A 218 -27.25 3.93 0.77
C HIS A 218 -27.81 5.28 0.30
N ALA A 219 -26.95 6.23 -0.08
CA ALA A 219 -27.38 7.52 -0.60
C ALA A 219 -28.19 7.37 -1.90
N GLN A 220 -27.73 6.52 -2.83
CA GLN A 220 -28.45 6.25 -4.08
C GLN A 220 -29.80 5.57 -3.83
N ALA A 221 -29.87 4.63 -2.89
CA ALA A 221 -31.13 3.98 -2.49
C ALA A 221 -32.11 4.99 -1.88
N ALA A 222 -31.64 5.88 -1.01
CA ALA A 222 -32.48 6.95 -0.42
C ALA A 222 -32.98 7.92 -1.48
N HIS A 223 -32.14 8.32 -2.43
CA HIS A 223 -32.59 9.16 -3.56
C HIS A 223 -33.66 8.48 -4.43
N ALA A 224 -33.49 7.19 -4.73
CA ALA A 224 -34.47 6.42 -5.50
C ALA A 224 -35.83 6.32 -4.76
N GLN A 225 -35.79 6.10 -3.43
CA GLN A 225 -37.00 6.05 -2.60
C GLN A 225 -37.69 7.41 -2.55
N ALA A 226 -36.98 8.52 -2.37
CA ALA A 226 -37.51 9.86 -2.37
C ALA A 226 -38.19 10.18 -3.72
N ALA A 227 -37.55 9.86 -4.83
CA ALA A 227 -38.13 10.04 -6.17
C ALA A 227 -39.39 9.21 -6.37
N ALA A 228 -39.42 7.96 -5.86
CA ALA A 228 -40.61 7.11 -5.89
C ALA A 228 -41.78 7.71 -5.08
N ALA A 229 -41.48 8.27 -3.90
CA ALA A 229 -42.50 8.94 -3.06
C ALA A 229 -43.12 10.17 -3.75
N HIS A 230 -42.28 10.93 -4.48
CA HIS A 230 -42.76 12.09 -5.25
C HIS A 230 -43.62 11.72 -6.47
N THR A 231 -43.35 10.58 -7.09
CA THR A 231 -44.04 10.14 -8.32
C THR A 231 -45.20 9.19 -8.05
N GLY A 232 -45.39 8.74 -6.80
CA GLY A 232 -46.41 7.76 -6.42
C GLY A 232 -46.19 6.36 -7.04
N ARG A 233 -45.05 6.11 -7.66
CA ARG A 233 -44.69 4.81 -8.28
C ARG A 233 -43.63 4.09 -7.42
N PRO A 234 -43.83 2.79 -7.15
CA PRO A 234 -42.79 2.00 -6.43
C PRO A 234 -41.46 2.06 -7.15
N ALA A 235 -40.39 2.30 -6.39
CA ALA A 235 -39.03 2.24 -6.92
C ALA A 235 -38.64 0.77 -7.18
N HIS A 236 -38.85 0.31 -8.39
CA HIS A 236 -38.30 -0.96 -8.87
C HIS A 236 -37.10 -0.67 -9.80
N PRO A 237 -35.90 -0.49 -9.25
CA PRO A 237 -34.73 -0.23 -10.09
C PRO A 237 -34.46 -1.45 -11.00
N SER A 238 -34.20 -1.19 -12.27
CA SER A 238 -33.78 -2.26 -13.19
C SER A 238 -32.45 -2.86 -12.75
N ARG A 239 -32.18 -4.12 -13.14
CA ARG A 239 -30.89 -4.75 -12.87
C ARG A 239 -29.72 -3.93 -13.40
N ALA A 240 -29.89 -3.28 -14.55
CA ALA A 240 -28.88 -2.39 -15.13
C ALA A 240 -28.64 -1.14 -14.26
N ALA A 241 -29.68 -0.53 -13.69
CA ALA A 241 -29.52 0.60 -12.79
C ALA A 241 -28.81 0.23 -11.49
N VAL A 242 -29.11 -0.93 -10.92
CA VAL A 242 -28.44 -1.46 -9.72
C VAL A 242 -26.95 -1.74 -10.02
N SER A 243 -26.64 -2.35 -11.16
CA SER A 243 -25.25 -2.61 -11.57
C SER A 243 -24.46 -1.30 -11.78
N ALA A 244 -25.05 -0.33 -12.47
CA ALA A 244 -24.41 0.97 -12.69
C ALA A 244 -24.15 1.71 -11.36
N ALA A 245 -25.12 1.69 -10.44
CA ALA A 245 -24.99 2.25 -9.10
C ALA A 245 -23.84 1.60 -8.33
N TYR A 246 -23.71 0.29 -8.41
CA TYR A 246 -22.64 -0.46 -7.76
C TYR A 246 -21.25 -0.13 -8.35
N HIS A 247 -21.11 -0.08 -9.67
CA HIS A 247 -19.82 0.28 -10.31
C HIS A 247 -19.42 1.72 -9.98
N HIS A 248 -20.37 2.64 -9.93
CA HIS A 248 -20.11 4.01 -9.50
C HIS A 248 -19.64 4.06 -8.03
N ALA A 249 -20.30 3.32 -7.13
CA ALA A 249 -19.90 3.23 -5.74
C ALA A 249 -18.50 2.65 -5.56
N LEU A 250 -18.13 1.59 -6.32
CA LEU A 250 -16.77 1.05 -6.34
C LEU A 250 -15.74 2.08 -6.77
N SER A 251 -16.01 2.81 -7.85
CA SER A 251 -15.16 3.88 -8.36
C SER A 251 -14.91 4.95 -7.29
N ALA A 252 -15.97 5.41 -6.62
CA ALA A 252 -15.87 6.40 -5.53
C ALA A 252 -15.07 5.87 -4.32
N GLY A 253 -15.32 4.64 -3.89
CA GLY A 253 -14.63 4.03 -2.74
C GLY A 253 -13.15 3.82 -3.01
N PHE A 254 -12.79 3.28 -4.16
CA PHE A 254 -11.39 3.01 -4.51
C PHE A 254 -10.62 4.29 -4.80
N SER A 255 -11.27 5.32 -5.37
CA SER A 255 -10.71 6.66 -5.49
C SER A 255 -10.22 7.17 -4.13
N ARG A 256 -11.04 7.06 -3.08
CA ARG A 256 -10.66 7.47 -1.72
C ARG A 256 -9.51 6.63 -1.15
N ALA A 257 -9.53 5.31 -1.36
CA ALA A 257 -8.42 4.46 -0.94
C ALA A 257 -7.10 4.85 -1.60
N TYR A 258 -7.09 5.14 -2.90
CA TYR A 258 -5.88 5.59 -3.60
C TYR A 258 -5.40 6.97 -3.13
N LEU A 259 -6.30 7.88 -2.76
CA LEU A 259 -5.90 9.17 -2.17
C LEU A 259 -5.22 8.98 -0.82
N VAL A 260 -5.75 8.08 0.03
CA VAL A 260 -5.10 7.74 1.31
C VAL A 260 -3.75 7.07 1.07
N ALA A 261 -3.66 6.14 0.11
CA ALA A 261 -2.39 5.51 -0.26
C ALA A 261 -1.37 6.53 -0.79
N ALA A 262 -1.79 7.52 -1.58
CA ALA A 262 -0.94 8.64 -2.00
C ALA A 262 -0.44 9.45 -0.80
N GLY A 263 -1.31 9.73 0.18
CA GLY A 263 -0.94 10.40 1.44
C GLY A 263 0.10 9.60 2.24
N ILE A 264 -0.02 8.28 2.28
CA ILE A 264 0.96 7.38 2.92
C ILE A 264 2.31 7.45 2.19
N MET A 265 2.33 7.57 0.86
CA MET A 265 3.58 7.75 0.12
C MET A 265 4.21 9.14 0.34
N LEU A 266 3.41 10.19 0.58
CA LEU A 266 3.92 11.49 1.04
C LEU A 266 4.46 11.42 2.46
N LEU A 267 3.87 10.60 3.35
CA LEU A 267 4.45 10.29 4.65
C LEU A 267 5.82 9.59 4.49
N ALA A 268 5.94 8.64 3.56
CA ALA A 268 7.23 8.01 3.24
C ALA A 268 8.27 9.04 2.76
N LEU A 269 7.86 10.03 1.98
CA LEU A 269 8.71 11.17 1.60
C LEU A 269 9.16 11.96 2.84
N ALA A 270 8.25 12.31 3.73
CA ALA A 270 8.58 13.03 4.96
C ALA A 270 9.56 12.24 5.86
N ILE A 271 9.33 10.93 6.01
CA ILE A 271 10.25 10.03 6.72
C ILE A 271 11.63 10.03 6.06
N THR A 272 11.69 9.98 4.72
CA THR A 272 12.95 10.02 3.97
C THR A 272 13.71 11.32 4.23
N ILE A 273 13.03 12.47 4.20
CA ILE A 273 13.64 13.79 4.45
C ILE A 273 14.21 13.86 5.87
N VAL A 274 13.42 13.41 6.84
CA VAL A 274 13.75 13.53 8.27
C VAL A 274 14.77 12.47 8.69
N ALA A 275 14.54 11.20 8.40
CA ALA A 275 15.28 10.08 8.96
C ALA A 275 16.52 9.68 8.14
N ILE A 276 16.45 9.72 6.79
CA ILE A 276 17.51 9.19 5.94
C ILE A 276 18.54 10.28 5.61
N ARG A 277 19.73 10.14 6.19
CA ARG A 277 20.88 11.06 6.03
C ARG A 277 22.13 10.34 5.54
N ILE A 278 21.96 9.35 4.68
CA ILE A 278 23.11 8.61 4.10
C ILE A 278 23.66 9.40 2.93
N ASN A 279 24.98 9.66 2.98
CA ASN A 279 25.76 10.23 1.90
C ASN A 279 26.33 9.13 0.99
N ARG A 280 26.77 9.50 -0.21
CA ARG A 280 27.37 8.62 -1.20
C ARG A 280 28.58 7.84 -0.65
N ALA A 281 29.42 8.49 0.17
CA ALA A 281 30.58 7.88 0.80
C ALA A 281 30.21 6.70 1.71
N ASP A 282 29.07 6.75 2.37
CA ASP A 282 28.58 5.73 3.31
C ASP A 282 28.18 4.41 2.63
N LEU A 283 27.90 4.42 1.32
CA LEU A 283 27.51 3.25 0.52
C LEU A 283 28.69 2.52 -0.12
N GLY A 284 29.87 3.17 -0.18
CA GLY A 284 31.09 2.62 -0.78
C GLY A 284 32.03 1.92 0.22
N GLU A 285 31.85 2.13 1.51
CA GLU A 285 32.62 1.49 2.56
C GLU A 285 31.96 0.20 3.02
N ALA A 286 32.04 -0.87 2.22
CA ALA A 286 32.03 -2.22 2.77
C ALA A 286 33.33 -2.35 3.59
N ARG A 287 33.25 -2.16 4.91
CA ARG A 287 34.39 -2.45 5.80
C ARG A 287 34.62 -3.97 5.81
N PRO A 288 35.91 -4.42 5.69
CA PRO A 288 36.28 -5.81 5.76
C PRO A 288 35.92 -6.47 7.08
#